data_dd3eac682898f40fe7b0a10972b8df73
#
_entry.id   dd3eac682898f40fe7b0a10972b8df73
#
_cell.length_a   1.000
_cell.length_b   1.000
_cell.length_c   1.000
_cell.angle_alpha   90.00
_cell.angle_beta   90.00
_cell.angle_gamma   90.00
#
_symmetry.space_group_name_H-M   'P 1'
#
loop_
_entity.id
_entity.type
_entity.pdbx_description
1 polymer ?
#
loop_
_entity_poly.entity_id
_entity_poly.type
_entity_poly.pdbx_seq_one_letter_code
_entity_poly.pdbx_strand_id
1 'polypeptide(L)' 'INAEGKKLETDLMYWDMKKEIVYSDRYSRLSSGDQIIEGNKGFKSDQSLKNPVFNKITGVVEIENKP' A
#
# COMPACT_ATOMS: atom_id res chain seq x y z
N ILE A 1 2.02 6.93 -5.80
CA ILE A 1 0.75 6.77 -6.50
C ILE A 1 -0.41 7.03 -5.54
N ASN A 2 -1.39 7.71 -6.01
CA ASN A 2 -2.56 8.11 -5.23
C ASN A 2 -3.83 7.54 -5.86
N ALA A 3 -4.73 7.02 -5.04
CA ALA A 3 -6.02 6.52 -5.49
C ALA A 3 -7.04 6.64 -4.36
N GLU A 4 -8.11 7.36 -4.60
CA GLU A 4 -9.25 7.48 -3.67
C GLU A 4 -8.84 7.84 -2.23
N GLY A 5 -7.96 8.83 -2.09
CA GLY A 5 -7.49 9.27 -0.78
C GLY A 5 -6.42 8.39 -0.17
N LYS A 6 -5.91 7.43 -0.92
CA LYS A 6 -4.82 6.57 -0.49
C LYS A 6 -3.54 6.95 -1.20
N LYS A 7 -2.43 6.88 -0.50
CA LYS A 7 -1.13 7.16 -1.07
C LYS A 7 -0.21 5.97 -0.84
N LEU A 8 0.37 5.46 -1.90
CA LEU A 8 1.30 4.36 -1.84
C LEU A 8 2.70 4.84 -2.18
N GLU A 9 3.65 4.52 -1.31
CA GLU A 9 5.06 4.82 -1.52
C GLU A 9 5.86 3.52 -1.50
N THR A 10 6.70 3.34 -2.51
CA THR A 10 7.56 2.16 -2.61
C THR A 10 8.77 2.50 -3.48
N ASP A 11 9.86 1.80 -3.25
CA ASP A 11 11.08 1.99 -4.06
C ASP A 11 10.91 1.48 -5.47
N LEU A 12 10.12 0.43 -5.64
CA LEU A 12 9.92 -0.20 -6.94
C LEU A 12 8.54 -0.82 -6.96
N MET A 13 7.80 -0.55 -8.03
CA MET A 13 6.46 -1.09 -8.19
C MET A 13 6.32 -1.68 -9.58
N TYR A 14 5.71 -2.84 -9.65
CA TYR A 14 5.38 -3.50 -10.89
C TYR A 14 3.88 -3.39 -11.16
N TRP A 15 3.53 -3.24 -12.40
CA TRP A 15 2.14 -3.14 -12.81
C TRP A 15 1.85 -4.19 -13.86
N ASP A 16 0.98 -5.13 -13.54
CA ASP A 16 0.50 -6.13 -14.49
C ASP A 16 -0.83 -5.65 -15.06
N MET A 17 -0.78 -5.13 -16.27
CA MET A 17 -1.97 -4.57 -16.91
C MET A 17 -3.00 -5.62 -17.30
N LYS A 18 -2.56 -6.84 -17.58
CA LYS A 18 -3.48 -7.92 -17.96
C LYS A 18 -4.31 -8.39 -16.75
N LYS A 19 -3.68 -8.47 -15.60
CA LYS A 19 -4.34 -8.89 -14.37
C LYS A 19 -4.92 -7.70 -13.60
N GLU A 20 -4.63 -6.49 -14.05
CA GLU A 20 -5.07 -5.26 -13.41
C GLU A 20 -4.63 -5.18 -11.95
N ILE A 21 -3.39 -5.58 -11.69
CA ILE A 21 -2.82 -5.55 -10.34
C ILE A 21 -1.52 -4.77 -10.33
N VAL A 22 -1.21 -4.23 -9.18
CA VAL A 22 0.09 -3.65 -8.87
C VAL A 22 0.72 -4.44 -7.74
N TYR A 23 2.03 -4.57 -7.75
CA TYR A 23 2.72 -5.32 -6.73
C TYR A 23 4.17 -4.86 -6.59
N SER A 24 4.77 -5.22 -5.49
CA SER A 24 6.17 -4.92 -5.23
C SER A 24 6.75 -6.00 -4.32
N ASP A 25 8.06 -6.20 -4.38
CA ASP A 25 8.80 -7.05 -3.47
C ASP A 25 9.73 -6.25 -2.56
N ARG A 26 9.56 -4.94 -2.56
CA ARG A 26 10.39 -4.01 -1.80
C ARG A 26 9.59 -3.39 -0.67
N TYR A 27 10.28 -2.62 0.17
CA TYR A 27 9.60 -1.84 1.19
C TYR A 27 8.48 -1.01 0.58
N SER A 28 7.32 -1.06 1.20
CA SER A 28 6.15 -0.34 0.73
C SER A 28 5.40 0.25 1.91
N ARG A 29 4.85 1.42 1.70
CA ARG A 29 4.09 2.14 2.70
C ARG A 29 2.80 2.65 2.08
N LEU A 30 1.68 2.26 2.67
CA LEU A 30 0.37 2.72 2.22
C LEU A 30 -0.25 3.59 3.29
N SER A 31 -0.56 4.82 2.91
CA SER A 31 -1.30 5.74 3.76
C SER A 31 -2.75 5.77 3.31
N SER A 32 -3.67 5.54 4.22
CA SER A 32 -5.10 5.49 3.92
C SER A 32 -5.86 6.14 5.06
N GLY A 33 -6.33 7.37 4.84
CA GLY A 33 -7.05 8.09 5.88
C GLY A 33 -6.26 8.18 7.17
N ASP A 34 -6.73 7.51 8.20
CA ASP A 34 -6.15 7.54 9.53
C ASP A 34 -5.14 6.43 9.77
N GLN A 35 -4.81 5.66 8.75
CA GLN A 35 -3.99 4.48 8.93
C GLN A 35 -2.80 4.47 7.99
N ILE A 36 -1.66 4.03 8.49
CA ILE A 36 -0.46 3.82 7.68
C ILE A 36 -0.02 2.39 7.90
N ILE A 37 0.15 1.65 6.80
CA ILE A 37 0.61 0.27 6.84
C ILE A 37 1.95 0.19 6.13
N GLU A 38 2.93 -0.44 6.77
CA GLU A 38 4.27 -0.60 6.22
C GLU A 38 4.64 -2.07 6.15
N GLY A 39 5.35 -2.44 5.10
CA GLY A 39 5.87 -3.78 4.94
C GLY A 39 7.16 -3.76 4.13
N ASN A 40 8.17 -4.50 4.55
CA ASN A 40 9.45 -4.53 3.86
C ASN A 40 9.63 -5.74 2.94
N LYS A 41 8.60 -6.56 2.77
CA LYS A 41 8.60 -7.69 1.84
C LYS A 41 7.68 -7.46 0.64
N GLY A 42 7.18 -6.25 0.49
CA GLY A 42 6.33 -5.90 -0.62
C GLY A 42 4.85 -6.12 -0.37
N PHE A 43 4.09 -5.91 -1.42
CA PHE A 43 2.64 -5.97 -1.36
C PHE A 43 2.06 -6.37 -2.71
N LYS A 44 0.77 -6.65 -2.73
CA LYS A 44 0.00 -6.89 -3.94
C LYS A 44 -1.37 -6.26 -3.76
N SER A 45 -1.85 -5.58 -4.79
CA SER A 45 -3.14 -4.90 -4.73
C SER A 45 -3.77 -4.83 -6.12
N ASP A 46 -5.07 -4.61 -6.17
CA ASP A 46 -5.68 -4.20 -7.43
C ASP A 46 -5.18 -2.78 -7.78
N GLN A 47 -5.36 -2.39 -9.05
CA GLN A 47 -4.82 -1.11 -9.50
C GLN A 47 -5.51 0.10 -8.89
N SER A 48 -6.66 -0.08 -8.25
CA SER A 48 -7.36 1.00 -7.55
C SER A 48 -7.00 1.08 -6.06
N LEU A 49 -6.14 0.19 -5.58
CA LEU A 49 -5.71 0.12 -4.19
C LEU A 49 -6.86 -0.13 -3.20
N LYS A 50 -7.90 -0.81 -3.64
CA LYS A 50 -9.03 -1.12 -2.77
C LYS A 50 -8.72 -2.23 -1.76
N ASN A 51 -7.97 -3.22 -2.20
CA ASN A 51 -7.70 -4.41 -1.39
C ASN A 51 -6.21 -4.72 -1.37
N PRO A 52 -5.39 -3.86 -0.76
CA PRO A 52 -3.96 -4.13 -0.67
C PRO A 52 -3.67 -5.26 0.31
N VAL A 53 -2.78 -6.14 -0.09
CA VAL A 53 -2.30 -7.25 0.74
C VAL A 53 -0.79 -7.14 0.84
N PHE A 54 -0.28 -7.02 2.04
CA PHE A 54 1.14 -6.97 2.27
C PHE A 54 1.67 -8.38 2.56
N ASN A 55 2.81 -8.71 1.96
CA ASN A 55 3.43 -10.01 2.18
C ASN A 55 3.88 -10.19 3.62
N LYS A 56 4.35 -9.10 4.22
CA LYS A 56 4.70 -9.08 5.63
C LYS A 56 4.52 -7.65 6.14
N ILE A 57 3.65 -7.48 7.09
CA ILE A 57 3.43 -6.18 7.71
C ILE A 57 4.49 -5.99 8.78
N THR A 58 5.29 -4.93 8.66
CA THR A 58 6.33 -4.59 9.62
C THR A 58 5.94 -3.43 10.53
N GLY A 59 4.88 -2.71 10.19
CA GLY A 59 4.39 -1.64 11.03
C GLY A 59 2.99 -1.22 10.61
N VAL A 60 2.17 -0.91 11.59
CA VAL A 60 0.86 -0.32 11.38
C VAL A 60 0.74 0.87 12.30
N VAL A 61 0.44 2.02 11.73
CA VAL A 61 0.27 3.25 12.50
C VAL A 61 -1.14 3.77 12.27
N GLU A 62 -1.87 3.91 13.34
CA GLU A 62 -3.16 4.59 13.30
C GLU A 62 -2.97 6.02 13.78
N ILE A 63 -3.39 6.95 12.95
CA ILE A 63 -3.35 8.35 13.30
C ILE A 63 -4.63 8.66 14.04
N GLU A 64 -4.56 8.76 15.36
CA GLU A 64 -5.71 9.16 16.13
C GLU A 64 -5.82 10.68 16.11
N ASN A 65 -6.89 11.15 15.51
CA ASN A 65 -7.16 12.58 15.45
C ASN A 65 -8.21 12.92 16.48
N LYS A 66 -7.80 12.95 17.74
CA LYS A 66 -8.70 13.30 18.82
C LYS A 66 -8.74 14.81 19.03
N PRO A 67 -9.92 15.35 19.19
CA PRO A 67 -10.06 16.75 19.51
C PRO A 67 -9.54 17.07 20.92
#